data_baea11d9156df8a3d6bec8d8870d7e5b
#
_entry.id   baea11d9156df8a3d6bec8d8870d7e5b
#
_cell.length_a   1.000
_cell.length_b   1.000
_cell.length_c   1.000
_cell.angle_alpha   90.00
_cell.angle_beta   90.00
_cell.angle_gamma   90.00
#
_symmetry.space_group_name_H-M   'P 1'
#
loop_
_entity.id
_entity.type
_entity.pdbx_description
1 polymer ?
#
loop_
_entity_poly.entity_id
_entity_poly.type
_entity_poly.pdbx_seq_one_letter_code
_entity_poly.pdbx_strand_id
1 'polypeptide(L)'
;ETTMSVRIGDEAPNFDIDTTEGKINFHQWIGSQWAILFSHPKDFTPVCTTELGYVAKLKPEFDKRNTKVIGLSADPVSDHKKWVGDIAETQGTPINYPLIGDDQLVVAKLYDMLPATASGGPRTANDNATVRSVFFIGPDKKIKAMLVYPMAVGRNFEEVLRLLDGLQLNAKETVATPVNWKPGQDVIIPAAVSDEDAKKKYPQGFKTIKPYLRTVKL
;
A
#
# COMPACT_ATOMS: atom_id res chain seq x y z
N GLU A 1 -16.07 4.03 -23.06
CA GLU A 1 -16.09 3.01 -21.98
C GLU A 1 -15.60 3.67 -20.70
N THR A 2 -16.49 3.83 -19.74
CA THR A 2 -16.12 4.23 -18.37
C THR A 2 -15.33 3.08 -17.77
N THR A 3 -14.00 3.24 -17.70
CA THR A 3 -13.16 2.34 -16.88
C THR A 3 -13.63 2.47 -15.44
N MET A 4 -14.14 1.38 -14.89
CA MET A 4 -14.52 1.36 -13.47
C MET A 4 -13.25 1.45 -12.62
N SER A 5 -13.23 2.38 -11.66
CA SER A 5 -12.16 2.49 -10.67
C SER A 5 -12.04 1.20 -9.87
N VAL A 6 -10.83 0.83 -9.48
CA VAL A 6 -10.60 -0.30 -8.57
C VAL A 6 -11.19 0.00 -7.19
N ARG A 7 -11.74 -1.03 -6.56
CA ARG A 7 -12.41 -0.93 -5.26
C ARG A 7 -11.83 -1.95 -4.28
N ILE A 8 -12.04 -1.70 -3.01
CA ILE A 8 -11.73 -2.68 -1.97
C ILE A 8 -12.52 -3.96 -2.25
N GLY A 9 -11.82 -5.10 -2.27
CA GLY A 9 -12.39 -6.41 -2.59
C GLY A 9 -12.22 -6.83 -4.05
N ASP A 10 -11.92 -5.91 -4.96
CA ASP A 10 -11.59 -6.25 -6.34
C ASP A 10 -10.27 -7.01 -6.39
N GLU A 11 -10.12 -7.89 -7.38
CA GLU A 11 -8.82 -8.43 -7.73
C GLU A 11 -7.91 -7.27 -8.19
N ALA A 12 -6.72 -7.18 -7.60
CA ALA A 12 -5.74 -6.20 -8.04
C ALA A 12 -5.36 -6.51 -9.49
N PRO A 13 -5.52 -5.56 -10.44
CA PRO A 13 -5.19 -5.80 -11.84
C PRO A 13 -3.75 -6.30 -12.00
N ASN A 14 -3.58 -7.40 -12.74
CA ASN A 14 -2.27 -7.92 -13.08
C ASN A 14 -1.69 -7.15 -14.26
N PHE A 15 -0.38 -7.10 -14.36
CA PHE A 15 0.33 -6.44 -15.46
C PHE A 15 1.75 -6.97 -15.61
N ASP A 16 2.30 -6.80 -16.81
CA ASP A 16 3.71 -7.01 -17.11
C ASP A 16 4.33 -5.64 -17.35
N ILE A 17 5.44 -5.33 -16.70
CA ILE A 17 6.03 -3.99 -16.75
C ILE A 17 7.52 -4.01 -16.43
N ASP A 18 8.26 -3.04 -16.97
CA ASP A 18 9.66 -2.85 -16.66
C ASP A 18 9.83 -2.11 -15.32
N THR A 19 10.78 -2.55 -14.54
CA THR A 19 11.17 -1.94 -13.26
C THR A 19 12.67 -1.73 -13.21
N THR A 20 13.13 -1.01 -12.20
CA THR A 20 14.57 -0.86 -11.91
C THR A 20 15.26 -2.19 -11.62
N GLU A 21 14.52 -3.24 -11.30
CA GLU A 21 15.03 -4.59 -11.03
C GLU A 21 14.69 -5.59 -12.15
N GLY A 22 14.35 -5.10 -13.35
CA GLY A 22 13.97 -5.90 -14.49
C GLY A 22 12.47 -5.98 -14.72
N LYS A 23 12.08 -6.72 -15.75
CA LYS A 23 10.66 -6.91 -16.10
C LYS A 23 10.00 -7.87 -15.11
N ILE A 24 8.80 -7.52 -14.66
CA ILE A 24 8.00 -8.35 -13.76
C ILE A 24 6.60 -8.59 -14.31
N ASN A 25 6.01 -9.73 -13.92
CA ASN A 25 4.57 -9.93 -13.87
C ASN A 25 4.14 -9.69 -12.41
N PHE A 26 3.20 -8.78 -12.19
CA PHE A 26 2.90 -8.28 -10.84
C PHE A 26 2.40 -9.38 -9.90
N HIS A 27 1.44 -10.18 -10.31
CA HIS A 27 0.91 -11.27 -9.48
C HIS A 27 1.99 -12.32 -9.16
N GLN A 28 2.82 -12.68 -10.13
CA GLN A 28 3.94 -13.59 -9.89
C GLN A 28 4.98 -12.98 -8.94
N TRP A 29 5.26 -11.70 -9.10
CA TRP A 29 6.19 -10.98 -8.23
C TRP A 29 5.71 -10.95 -6.78
N ILE A 30 4.41 -10.72 -6.54
CA ILE A 30 3.82 -10.76 -5.20
C ILE A 30 3.97 -12.17 -4.59
N GLY A 31 3.74 -13.22 -5.37
CA GLY A 31 3.76 -14.60 -4.88
C GLY A 31 2.71 -14.82 -3.80
N SER A 32 3.10 -15.36 -2.66
CA SER A 32 2.24 -15.63 -1.50
C SER A 32 2.30 -14.55 -0.42
N GLN A 33 2.96 -13.44 -0.68
CA GLN A 33 3.14 -12.34 0.27
C GLN A 33 2.02 -11.29 0.13
N TRP A 34 1.97 -10.38 1.09
CA TRP A 34 1.26 -9.11 0.94
C TRP A 34 2.08 -8.18 0.07
N ALA A 35 1.44 -7.16 -0.50
CA ALA A 35 2.14 -6.16 -1.30
C ALA A 35 1.58 -4.75 -1.06
N ILE A 36 2.48 -3.79 -1.13
CA ILE A 36 2.18 -2.36 -1.14
C ILE A 36 2.64 -1.80 -2.49
N LEU A 37 1.68 -1.32 -3.27
CA LEU A 37 1.94 -0.60 -4.52
C LEU A 37 1.65 0.87 -4.28
N PHE A 38 2.64 1.74 -4.45
CA PHE A 38 2.47 3.17 -4.23
C PHE A 38 3.01 3.99 -5.39
N SER A 39 2.32 5.08 -5.73
CA SER A 39 2.70 5.98 -6.81
C SER A 39 3.26 7.29 -6.27
N HIS A 40 4.14 7.93 -7.04
CA HIS A 40 4.62 9.28 -6.78
C HIS A 40 4.52 10.12 -8.06
N PRO A 41 4.32 11.43 -7.95
CA PRO A 41 4.10 12.27 -9.12
C PRO A 41 5.25 12.30 -10.12
N LYS A 42 6.49 12.50 -9.66
CA LYS A 42 7.62 12.70 -10.55
C LYS A 42 8.96 12.51 -9.86
N ASP A 43 9.90 11.88 -10.55
CA ASP A 43 11.30 11.79 -10.14
C ASP A 43 11.96 13.18 -10.05
N PHE A 44 13.02 13.29 -9.30
CA PHE A 44 13.77 14.54 -9.10
C PHE A 44 12.91 15.67 -8.52
N THR A 45 12.04 15.35 -7.55
CA THR A 45 11.19 16.30 -6.85
C THR A 45 11.34 16.17 -5.33
N PRO A 46 11.11 17.26 -4.56
CA PRO A 46 11.44 17.26 -3.13
C PRO A 46 10.62 16.26 -2.31
N VAL A 47 9.29 16.32 -2.38
CA VAL A 47 8.42 15.46 -1.56
C VAL A 47 8.61 13.99 -1.92
N CYS A 48 8.69 13.67 -3.22
CA CYS A 48 8.92 12.30 -3.66
C CYS A 48 10.25 11.74 -3.14
N THR A 49 11.31 12.55 -3.15
CA THR A 49 12.61 12.16 -2.60
C THR A 49 12.50 11.78 -1.13
N THR A 50 11.83 12.59 -0.32
CA THR A 50 11.64 12.30 1.11
C THR A 50 10.82 11.03 1.33
N GLU A 51 9.75 10.83 0.56
CA GLU A 51 8.90 9.65 0.69
C GLU A 51 9.62 8.36 0.34
N LEU A 52 10.26 8.31 -0.83
CA LEU A 52 10.92 7.09 -1.29
C LEU A 52 12.10 6.69 -0.40
N GLY A 53 12.85 7.66 0.08
CA GLY A 53 13.92 7.43 1.05
C GLY A 53 13.39 6.89 2.38
N TYR A 54 12.27 7.41 2.86
CA TYR A 54 11.65 6.92 4.10
C TYR A 54 11.13 5.50 3.96
N VAL A 55 10.50 5.16 2.83
CA VAL A 55 10.09 3.78 2.54
C VAL A 55 11.29 2.83 2.55
N ALA A 56 12.43 3.25 2.00
CA ALA A 56 13.64 2.45 2.04
C ALA A 56 14.12 2.17 3.48
N LYS A 57 14.01 3.16 4.36
CA LYS A 57 14.30 2.99 5.81
C LYS A 57 13.33 2.01 6.47
N LEU A 58 12.07 2.02 6.07
CA LEU A 58 11.05 1.13 6.61
C LEU A 58 11.03 -0.26 5.97
N LYS A 59 11.83 -0.51 4.95
CA LYS A 59 11.83 -1.80 4.24
C LYS A 59 11.96 -3.01 5.18
N PRO A 60 12.85 -3.00 6.20
CA PRO A 60 12.92 -4.08 7.18
C PRO A 60 11.60 -4.31 7.94
N GLU A 61 10.82 -3.25 8.18
CA GLU A 61 9.52 -3.36 8.85
C GLU A 61 8.48 -4.00 7.92
N PHE A 62 8.51 -3.72 6.63
CA PHE A 62 7.67 -4.41 5.65
C PHE A 62 8.08 -5.88 5.51
N ASP A 63 9.37 -6.18 5.50
CA ASP A 63 9.88 -7.55 5.43
C ASP A 63 9.42 -8.39 6.62
N LYS A 64 9.47 -7.84 7.84
CA LYS A 64 8.95 -8.51 9.06
C LYS A 64 7.47 -8.88 8.93
N ARG A 65 6.71 -8.13 8.15
CA ARG A 65 5.28 -8.34 7.91
C ARG A 65 4.98 -9.16 6.65
N ASN A 66 5.98 -9.84 6.12
CA ASN A 66 5.84 -10.64 4.89
C ASN A 66 5.21 -9.82 3.74
N THR A 67 5.67 -8.58 3.58
CA THR A 67 5.08 -7.62 2.65
C THR A 67 6.14 -7.09 1.70
N LYS A 68 5.87 -7.21 0.41
CA LYS A 68 6.68 -6.61 -0.66
C LYS A 68 6.22 -5.17 -0.92
N VAL A 69 7.17 -4.33 -1.31
CA VAL A 69 6.91 -2.92 -1.61
C VAL A 69 7.40 -2.62 -3.02
N ILE A 70 6.61 -1.88 -3.78
CA ILE A 70 6.94 -1.45 -5.13
C ILE A 70 6.41 -0.05 -5.39
N GLY A 71 7.27 0.82 -5.90
CA GLY A 71 6.92 2.19 -6.27
C GLY A 71 6.65 2.33 -7.75
N LEU A 72 5.98 3.42 -8.13
CA LEU A 72 5.60 3.71 -9.52
C LEU A 72 5.54 5.20 -9.77
N SER A 73 6.03 5.62 -10.92
CA SER A 73 5.65 6.91 -11.52
C SER A 73 5.59 6.79 -13.05
N ALA A 74 5.11 7.85 -13.70
CA ALA A 74 5.09 7.94 -15.16
C ALA A 74 6.47 8.21 -15.78
N ASP A 75 7.51 8.34 -14.96
CA ASP A 75 8.88 8.46 -15.45
C ASP A 75 9.38 7.11 -15.98
N PRO A 76 10.25 7.10 -17.00
CA PRO A 76 10.85 5.86 -17.47
C PRO A 76 11.86 5.30 -16.46
N VAL A 77 12.13 4.00 -16.54
CA VAL A 77 13.10 3.31 -15.67
C VAL A 77 14.47 3.98 -15.70
N SER A 78 14.90 4.51 -16.85
CA SER A 78 16.19 5.21 -16.98
C SER A 78 16.29 6.44 -16.07
N ASP A 79 15.20 7.17 -15.88
CA ASP A 79 15.16 8.31 -14.96
C ASP A 79 15.22 7.85 -13.51
N HIS A 80 14.48 6.79 -13.15
CA HIS A 80 14.55 6.19 -11.81
C HIS A 80 16.00 5.82 -11.45
N LYS A 81 16.70 5.17 -12.36
CA LYS A 81 18.09 4.74 -12.14
C LYS A 81 19.04 5.91 -11.91
N LYS A 82 18.79 7.05 -12.53
CA LYS A 82 19.57 8.27 -12.30
C LYS A 82 19.24 8.93 -10.96
N TRP A 83 17.98 8.85 -10.54
CA TRP A 83 17.48 9.52 -9.35
C TRP A 83 17.82 8.79 -8.03
N VAL A 84 17.95 7.47 -8.04
CA VAL A 84 18.20 6.69 -6.82
C VAL A 84 19.47 7.10 -6.09
N GLY A 85 20.47 7.60 -6.80
CA GLY A 85 21.69 8.14 -6.21
C GLY A 85 21.42 9.38 -5.32
N ASP A 86 20.60 10.29 -5.80
CA ASP A 86 20.20 11.50 -5.05
C ASP A 86 19.41 11.14 -3.79
N ILE A 87 18.53 10.12 -3.89
CA ILE A 87 17.76 9.64 -2.74
C ILE A 87 18.72 9.08 -1.68
N ALA A 88 19.65 8.23 -2.07
CA ALA A 88 20.64 7.66 -1.15
C ALA A 88 21.48 8.76 -0.47
N GLU A 89 21.93 9.73 -1.23
CA GLU A 89 22.74 10.84 -0.74
C GLU A 89 21.97 11.71 0.28
N THR A 90 20.74 12.10 -0.07
CA THR A 90 19.97 13.06 0.73
C THR A 90 19.22 12.40 1.90
N GLN A 91 18.78 11.16 1.76
CA GLN A 91 17.97 10.45 2.76
C GLN A 91 18.78 9.42 3.57
N GLY A 92 20.02 9.16 3.18
CA GLY A 92 20.93 8.27 3.92
C GLY A 92 20.63 6.78 3.78
N THR A 93 19.71 6.39 2.90
CA THR A 93 19.38 4.97 2.64
C THR A 93 19.18 4.76 1.14
N PRO A 94 19.88 3.79 0.52
CA PRO A 94 19.64 3.47 -0.87
C PRO A 94 18.26 2.83 -1.07
N ILE A 95 17.68 3.04 -2.24
CA ILE A 95 16.43 2.37 -2.62
C ILE A 95 16.67 0.85 -2.67
N ASN A 96 15.85 0.12 -1.97
CA ASN A 96 15.95 -1.34 -1.78
C ASN A 96 14.67 -2.08 -2.18
N TYR A 97 13.90 -1.49 -3.08
CA TYR A 97 12.68 -2.05 -3.67
C TYR A 97 12.57 -1.61 -5.13
N PRO A 98 11.83 -2.33 -5.98
CA PRO A 98 11.69 -1.97 -7.39
C PRO A 98 10.85 -0.71 -7.59
N LEU A 99 11.20 0.06 -8.62
CA LEU A 99 10.43 1.20 -9.11
C LEU A 99 9.94 0.90 -10.53
N ILE A 100 8.64 0.96 -10.73
CA ILE A 100 8.00 0.79 -12.04
C ILE A 100 8.17 2.06 -12.86
N GLY A 101 8.66 1.92 -14.08
CA GLY A 101 8.63 2.98 -15.08
C GLY A 101 7.37 2.87 -15.93
N ASP A 102 6.36 3.68 -15.63
CA ASP A 102 5.05 3.61 -16.27
C ASP A 102 4.83 4.77 -17.26
N ASP A 103 5.80 4.98 -18.15
CA ASP A 103 5.78 6.08 -19.12
C ASP A 103 4.63 6.00 -20.14
N GLN A 104 4.05 4.81 -20.33
CA GLN A 104 2.84 4.63 -21.15
C GLN A 104 1.54 4.64 -20.35
N LEU A 105 1.60 4.92 -19.04
CA LEU A 105 0.44 5.00 -18.14
C LEU A 105 -0.41 3.72 -18.07
N VAL A 106 0.18 2.56 -18.29
CA VAL A 106 -0.53 1.28 -18.28
C VAL A 106 -1.08 0.97 -16.89
N VAL A 107 -0.20 0.98 -15.89
CA VAL A 107 -0.57 0.68 -14.51
C VAL A 107 -1.35 1.83 -13.89
N ALA A 108 -0.95 3.07 -14.17
CA ALA A 108 -1.64 4.26 -13.67
C ALA A 108 -3.12 4.27 -14.05
N LYS A 109 -3.45 3.85 -15.28
CA LYS A 109 -4.85 3.75 -15.74
C LYS A 109 -5.58 2.57 -15.12
N LEU A 110 -4.93 1.40 -15.02
CA LEU A 110 -5.51 0.21 -14.39
C LEU A 110 -5.93 0.47 -12.94
N TYR A 111 -5.12 1.23 -12.21
CA TYR A 111 -5.30 1.49 -10.78
C TYR A 111 -5.88 2.87 -10.47
N ASP A 112 -6.30 3.63 -11.49
CA ASP A 112 -6.90 4.97 -11.33
C ASP A 112 -6.01 5.92 -10.51
N MET A 113 -4.74 6.00 -10.88
CA MET A 113 -3.74 6.81 -10.17
C MET A 113 -3.59 8.23 -10.71
N LEU A 114 -4.35 8.61 -11.73
CA LEU A 114 -4.23 9.92 -12.39
C LEU A 114 -5.21 10.93 -11.79
N PRO A 115 -4.84 12.22 -11.72
CA PRO A 115 -5.76 13.24 -11.27
C PRO A 115 -6.88 13.50 -12.30
N ALA A 116 -7.97 14.13 -11.88
CA ALA A 116 -9.11 14.46 -12.74
C ALA A 116 -8.71 15.31 -13.95
N THR A 117 -7.62 16.08 -13.85
CA THR A 117 -7.12 16.96 -14.93
C THR A 117 -6.29 16.21 -15.98
N ALA A 118 -5.98 14.94 -15.77
CA ALA A 118 -5.23 14.15 -16.74
C ALA A 118 -6.09 13.90 -18.00
N SER A 119 -5.50 14.10 -19.20
CA SER A 119 -6.27 14.00 -20.45
C SER A 119 -6.20 12.63 -21.13
N GLY A 120 -5.56 11.64 -20.52
CA GLY A 120 -5.64 10.24 -20.97
C GLY A 120 -4.83 9.83 -22.19
N GLY A 121 -4.08 10.73 -22.82
CA GLY A 121 -3.18 10.40 -23.95
C GLY A 121 -1.76 10.02 -23.47
N PRO A 122 -0.93 9.44 -24.36
CA PRO A 122 0.49 9.22 -24.06
C PRO A 122 1.15 10.56 -23.75
N ARG A 123 1.88 10.61 -22.63
CA ARG A 123 2.41 11.87 -22.14
C ARG A 123 3.67 11.74 -21.36
N THR A 124 4.36 12.86 -21.22
CA THR A 124 5.49 12.98 -20.30
C THR A 124 5.01 12.97 -18.84
N ALA A 125 5.91 12.70 -17.92
CA ALA A 125 5.63 12.78 -16.49
C ALA A 125 5.15 14.19 -16.07
N ASN A 126 5.49 15.25 -16.82
CA ASN A 126 5.00 16.61 -16.57
C ASN A 126 3.50 16.76 -16.83
N ASP A 127 2.97 16.03 -17.81
CA ASP A 127 1.58 16.17 -18.24
C ASP A 127 0.63 15.22 -17.50
N ASN A 128 1.13 14.05 -17.13
CA ASN A 128 0.34 12.98 -16.52
C ASN A 128 1.00 12.38 -15.26
N ALA A 129 1.53 13.24 -14.40
CA ALA A 129 2.00 12.80 -13.10
C ALA A 129 0.88 12.10 -12.32
N THR A 130 1.20 10.98 -11.70
CA THR A 130 0.28 10.28 -10.81
C THR A 130 0.09 11.06 -9.51
N VAL A 131 -1.08 10.90 -8.89
CA VAL A 131 -1.27 11.33 -7.49
C VAL A 131 -0.53 10.37 -6.57
N ARG A 132 -0.54 10.61 -5.25
CA ARG A 132 0.14 9.79 -4.25
C ARG A 132 -0.81 8.71 -3.73
N SER A 133 -0.93 7.62 -4.47
CA SER A 133 -1.77 6.48 -4.09
C SER A 133 -0.98 5.43 -3.31
N VAL A 134 -1.66 4.68 -2.47
CA VAL A 134 -1.13 3.46 -1.82
C VAL A 134 -2.21 2.39 -1.92
N PHE A 135 -1.85 1.23 -2.48
CA PHE A 135 -2.73 0.06 -2.54
C PHE A 135 -2.17 -1.05 -1.66
N PHE A 136 -3.02 -1.58 -0.80
CA PHE A 136 -2.72 -2.72 0.07
C PHE A 136 -3.32 -3.96 -0.55
N ILE A 137 -2.48 -4.92 -0.91
CA ILE A 137 -2.90 -6.12 -1.65
C ILE A 137 -2.56 -7.35 -0.81
N GLY A 138 -3.57 -8.18 -0.56
CA GLY A 138 -3.39 -9.42 0.20
C GLY A 138 -2.80 -10.56 -0.63
N PRO A 139 -2.44 -11.69 0.03
CA PRO A 139 -1.92 -12.88 -0.67
C PRO A 139 -2.89 -13.47 -1.68
N ASP A 140 -4.19 -13.23 -1.52
CA ASP A 140 -5.24 -13.61 -2.46
C ASP A 140 -5.32 -12.70 -3.69
N LYS A 141 -4.41 -11.72 -3.81
CA LYS A 141 -4.35 -10.73 -4.88
C LYS A 141 -5.52 -9.74 -4.88
N LYS A 142 -6.23 -9.62 -3.76
CA LYS A 142 -7.33 -8.66 -3.63
C LYS A 142 -6.87 -7.37 -2.96
N ILE A 143 -7.47 -6.26 -3.37
CA ILE A 143 -7.26 -4.96 -2.76
C ILE A 143 -7.95 -4.93 -1.40
N LYS A 144 -7.19 -4.67 -0.34
CA LYS A 144 -7.67 -4.67 1.05
C LYS A 144 -7.91 -3.26 1.58
N ALA A 145 -7.14 -2.29 1.11
CA ALA A 145 -7.28 -0.88 1.48
C ALA A 145 -6.61 0.00 0.42
N MET A 146 -6.97 1.27 0.40
CA MET A 146 -6.38 2.28 -0.48
C MET A 146 -6.26 3.60 0.27
N LEU A 147 -5.15 4.31 0.04
CA LEU A 147 -4.96 5.70 0.47
C LEU A 147 -4.64 6.53 -0.76
N VAL A 148 -5.23 7.71 -0.85
CA VAL A 148 -5.00 8.63 -1.98
C VAL A 148 -4.75 10.03 -1.45
N TYR A 149 -3.59 10.59 -1.77
CA TYR A 149 -3.17 11.93 -1.36
C TYR A 149 -2.96 12.80 -2.60
N PRO A 150 -3.21 14.12 -2.49
CA PRO A 150 -2.84 15.04 -3.55
C PRO A 150 -1.32 15.16 -3.66
N MET A 151 -0.84 15.63 -4.81
CA MET A 151 0.59 15.71 -5.09
C MET A 151 1.37 16.58 -4.09
N ALA A 152 0.73 17.61 -3.53
CA ALA A 152 1.38 18.57 -2.63
C ALA A 152 1.59 18.06 -1.20
N VAL A 153 0.99 16.93 -0.82
CA VAL A 153 1.03 16.44 0.55
C VAL A 153 1.74 15.09 0.63
N GLY A 154 2.87 15.06 1.32
CA GLY A 154 3.60 13.81 1.61
C GLY A 154 2.79 12.89 2.53
N ARG A 155 2.92 11.59 2.29
CA ARG A 155 2.20 10.55 3.03
C ARG A 155 2.84 10.28 4.39
N ASN A 156 2.06 9.68 5.27
CA ASN A 156 2.52 9.15 6.55
C ASN A 156 2.70 7.63 6.44
N PHE A 157 3.91 7.17 6.21
CA PHE A 157 4.18 5.72 6.04
C PHE A 157 4.13 4.94 7.36
N GLU A 158 4.20 5.60 8.51
CA GLU A 158 3.87 4.94 9.79
C GLU A 158 2.39 4.54 9.83
N GLU A 159 1.50 5.37 9.27
CA GLU A 159 0.08 5.00 9.09
C GLU A 159 -0.08 3.86 8.08
N VAL A 160 0.76 3.79 7.05
CA VAL A 160 0.76 2.65 6.13
C VAL A 160 1.08 1.35 6.88
N LEU A 161 2.07 1.37 7.77
CA LEU A 161 2.39 0.22 8.62
C LEU A 161 1.25 -0.10 9.59
N ARG A 162 0.66 0.92 10.24
CA ARG A 162 -0.46 0.72 11.16
C ARG A 162 -1.66 0.08 10.48
N LEU A 163 -2.03 0.57 9.30
CA LEU A 163 -3.14 0.02 8.52
C LEU A 163 -2.83 -1.42 8.07
N LEU A 164 -1.61 -1.68 7.61
CA LEU A 164 -1.16 -3.03 7.24
C LEU A 164 -1.27 -3.99 8.43
N ASP A 165 -0.83 -3.57 9.62
CA ASP A 165 -0.94 -4.37 10.84
C ASP A 165 -2.40 -4.70 11.16
N GLY A 166 -3.30 -3.73 11.03
CA GLY A 166 -4.74 -3.95 11.21
C GLY A 166 -5.33 -4.94 10.21
N LEU A 167 -4.96 -4.79 8.94
CA LEU A 167 -5.42 -5.69 7.88
C LEU A 167 -4.94 -7.13 8.09
N GLN A 168 -3.67 -7.30 8.47
CA GLN A 168 -3.09 -8.62 8.74
C GLN A 168 -3.69 -9.26 9.99
N LEU A 169 -3.94 -8.48 11.02
CA LEU A 169 -4.58 -8.97 12.23
C LEU A 169 -6.02 -9.45 11.96
N ASN A 170 -6.79 -8.67 11.19
CA ASN A 170 -8.12 -9.08 10.76
C ASN A 170 -8.08 -10.38 9.95
N ALA A 171 -7.15 -10.51 9.03
CA ALA A 171 -7.01 -11.70 8.21
C ALA A 171 -6.67 -12.95 9.02
N LYS A 172 -5.86 -12.80 10.07
CA LYS A 172 -5.40 -13.90 10.91
C LYS A 172 -6.39 -14.27 12.02
N GLU A 173 -6.93 -13.28 12.71
CA GLU A 173 -7.67 -13.47 13.97
C GLU A 173 -9.18 -13.22 13.83
N THR A 174 -9.65 -12.75 12.68
CA THR A 174 -11.06 -12.41 12.45
C THR A 174 -11.59 -11.42 13.50
N VAL A 175 -10.83 -10.37 13.76
CA VAL A 175 -11.19 -9.29 14.67
C VAL A 175 -11.24 -7.96 13.90
N ALA A 176 -11.88 -6.96 14.48
CA ALA A 176 -11.85 -5.59 13.98
C ALA A 176 -10.97 -4.71 14.86
N THR A 177 -10.40 -3.67 14.29
CA THR A 177 -9.62 -2.70 15.04
C THR A 177 -10.46 -1.46 15.31
N PRO A 178 -10.45 -0.91 16.55
CA PRO A 178 -11.18 0.30 16.86
C PRO A 178 -10.48 1.55 16.30
N VAL A 179 -11.14 2.68 16.45
CA VAL A 179 -10.57 3.99 16.11
C VAL A 179 -9.21 4.19 16.78
N ASN A 180 -8.25 4.72 16.02
CA ASN A 180 -6.90 5.04 16.50
C ASN A 180 -6.12 3.84 17.07
N TRP A 181 -6.56 2.63 16.79
CA TRP A 181 -5.88 1.42 17.25
C TRP A 181 -4.42 1.39 16.83
N LYS A 182 -3.57 0.91 17.75
CA LYS A 182 -2.16 0.60 17.48
C LYS A 182 -1.87 -0.84 17.87
N PRO A 183 -0.90 -1.51 17.23
CA PRO A 183 -0.51 -2.86 17.60
C PRO A 183 -0.28 -3.00 19.11
N GLY A 184 -0.82 -4.07 19.68
CA GLY A 184 -0.77 -4.35 21.12
C GLY A 184 -1.95 -3.83 21.92
N GLN A 185 -2.78 -2.96 21.36
CA GLN A 185 -4.01 -2.50 22.00
C GLN A 185 -5.16 -3.49 21.80
N ASP A 186 -6.20 -3.36 22.60
CA ASP A 186 -7.40 -4.18 22.51
C ASP A 186 -8.05 -4.07 21.14
N VAL A 187 -8.63 -5.18 20.70
CA VAL A 187 -9.38 -5.28 19.45
C VAL A 187 -10.86 -5.51 19.71
N ILE A 188 -11.66 -5.39 18.67
CA ILE A 188 -13.11 -5.58 18.74
C ILE A 188 -13.47 -6.99 18.27
N ILE A 189 -14.30 -7.68 19.05
CA ILE A 189 -14.91 -8.94 18.66
C ILE A 189 -16.07 -8.63 17.72
N PRO A 190 -16.09 -9.15 16.48
CA PRO A 190 -17.16 -8.89 15.53
C PRO A 190 -18.53 -9.36 16.05
N ALA A 191 -19.58 -8.63 15.71
CA ALA A 191 -20.94 -8.93 16.15
C ALA A 191 -21.42 -10.33 15.73
N ALA A 192 -20.90 -10.87 14.63
CA ALA A 192 -21.21 -12.19 14.13
C ALA A 192 -20.69 -13.33 15.04
N VAL A 193 -19.73 -13.05 15.92
CA VAL A 193 -19.23 -14.01 16.92
C VAL A 193 -20.14 -13.97 18.13
N SER A 194 -20.82 -15.08 18.45
CA SER A 194 -21.68 -15.18 19.64
C SER A 194 -20.86 -15.08 20.93
N ASP A 195 -21.51 -14.77 22.05
CA ASP A 195 -20.86 -14.76 23.36
C ASP A 195 -20.33 -16.15 23.72
N GLU A 196 -21.03 -17.20 23.35
CA GLU A 196 -20.60 -18.58 23.55
C GLU A 196 -19.31 -18.88 22.79
N ASP A 197 -19.24 -18.52 21.50
CA ASP A 197 -18.05 -18.72 20.67
C ASP A 197 -16.91 -17.83 21.14
N ALA A 198 -17.18 -16.61 21.57
CA ALA A 198 -16.17 -15.72 22.11
C ALA A 198 -15.54 -16.28 23.41
N LYS A 199 -16.33 -16.87 24.29
CA LYS A 199 -15.81 -17.53 25.50
C LYS A 199 -14.88 -18.69 25.17
N LYS A 200 -15.20 -19.46 24.14
CA LYS A 200 -14.34 -20.56 23.67
C LYS A 200 -13.06 -20.05 23.05
N LYS A 201 -13.16 -19.01 22.20
CA LYS A 201 -12.03 -18.43 21.46
C LYS A 201 -11.10 -17.65 22.37
N TYR A 202 -11.62 -16.98 23.40
CA TYR A 202 -10.86 -16.14 24.32
C TYR A 202 -10.99 -16.62 25.76
N PRO A 203 -10.31 -17.76 26.11
CA PRO A 203 -10.39 -18.30 27.47
C PRO A 203 -9.79 -17.37 28.52
N GLN A 204 -8.95 -16.41 28.11
CA GLN A 204 -8.43 -15.35 28.98
C GLN A 204 -9.50 -14.32 29.39
N GLY A 205 -10.67 -14.39 28.78
CA GLY A 205 -11.74 -13.44 28.99
C GLY A 205 -11.75 -12.29 28.01
N PHE A 206 -12.87 -11.61 27.94
CA PHE A 206 -13.07 -10.42 27.14
C PHE A 206 -13.99 -9.46 27.87
N LYS A 207 -14.00 -8.18 27.45
CA LYS A 207 -14.81 -7.15 28.07
C LYS A 207 -16.06 -6.89 27.22
N THR A 208 -17.23 -6.90 27.86
CA THR A 208 -18.50 -6.50 27.26
C THR A 208 -18.89 -5.11 27.76
N ILE A 209 -18.72 -4.10 26.91
CA ILE A 209 -19.12 -2.70 27.21
C ILE A 209 -20.62 -2.55 26.92
N LYS A 210 -21.03 -3.09 25.80
CA LYS A 210 -22.41 -3.25 25.34
C LYS A 210 -22.56 -4.61 24.64
N PRO A 211 -23.75 -5.14 24.47
CA PRO A 211 -23.91 -6.38 23.70
C PRO A 211 -23.27 -6.37 22.32
N TYR A 212 -23.24 -5.21 21.68
CA TYR A 212 -22.65 -5.00 20.35
C TYR A 212 -21.21 -4.44 20.41
N LEU A 213 -20.66 -4.19 21.60
CA LEU A 213 -19.32 -3.60 21.76
C LEU A 213 -18.53 -4.41 22.79
N ARG A 214 -17.77 -5.37 22.29
CA ARG A 214 -16.94 -6.26 23.08
C ARG A 214 -15.49 -6.12 22.64
N THR A 215 -14.59 -6.03 23.59
CA THR A 215 -13.16 -5.88 23.34
C THR A 215 -12.39 -7.01 23.99
N VAL A 216 -11.24 -7.34 23.40
CA VAL A 216 -10.35 -8.38 23.91
C VAL A 216 -8.89 -8.02 23.64
N LYS A 217 -8.04 -8.40 24.55
CA LYS A 217 -6.59 -8.33 24.38
C LYS A 217 -6.11 -9.65 23.81
N LEU A 218 -5.40 -9.58 22.68
CA LEU A 218 -4.79 -10.75 22.02
C LEU A 218 -3.39 -11.05 22.56
#